data_35d3f3e7e8ebf21465b085a37319a2e7
#
_entry.id   35d3f3e7e8ebf21465b085a37319a2e7
#
_cell.length_a   1.000
_cell.length_b   1.000
_cell.length_c   1.000
_cell.angle_alpha   90.00
_cell.angle_beta   90.00
_cell.angle_gamma   90.00
#
_symmetry.space_group_name_H-M   'P 1'
#
loop_
_entity.id
_entity.type
_entity.pdbx_description
1 polymer ?
#
loop_
_entity_poly.entity_id
_entity_poly.type
_entity_poly.pdbx_seq_one_letter_code
_entity_poly.pdbx_strand_id
1 'polypeptide(L)'
;MAGLLTLLPYSISAQTINLPSLRTNALLPLMNIGAEQPLGNRWSVGADVYWPWIFRASNHKNCFQAFGAGIEGRYWLGKNRQPEQRLLGHSLGVFSMTGYYDWERNYSGYQGDFIVVGFDYLYAKPIFKGRMHLELSVGVGYFHSKATHYNVFEDGGKGYRDKDYRKIFEYFGPLKATVALVLPLQASKSKTKEKQ
;
A
#
# COMPACT_ATOMS: atom_id res chain seq x y z
N MET A 1 -35.88 42.09 -17.94
CA MET A 1 -35.19 40.89 -18.51
C MET A 1 -34.96 39.93 -17.39
N ALA A 2 -35.83 38.93 -17.26
CA ALA A 2 -35.74 37.90 -16.20
C ALA A 2 -35.07 36.68 -16.81
N GLY A 3 -33.87 36.35 -16.31
CA GLY A 3 -33.13 35.17 -16.74
C GLY A 3 -33.66 33.93 -16.04
N LEU A 4 -34.20 33.01 -16.81
CA LEU A 4 -34.74 31.70 -16.39
C LEU A 4 -33.52 30.78 -16.15
N LEU A 5 -33.15 30.52 -14.87
CA LEU A 5 -32.20 29.46 -14.50
C LEU A 5 -32.93 28.13 -14.64
N THR A 6 -32.70 27.41 -15.72
CA THR A 6 -33.15 26.01 -15.87
C THR A 6 -32.23 25.12 -15.02
N LEU A 7 -32.76 24.69 -13.88
CA LEU A 7 -32.20 23.59 -13.09
C LEU A 7 -32.35 22.30 -13.90
N LEU A 8 -31.28 21.82 -14.51
CA LEU A 8 -31.21 20.49 -15.08
C LEU A 8 -31.38 19.47 -13.94
N PRO A 9 -32.31 18.50 -14.04
CA PRO A 9 -32.38 17.43 -13.07
C PRO A 9 -31.11 16.58 -13.17
N TYR A 10 -30.29 16.63 -12.15
CA TYR A 10 -29.21 15.68 -11.98
C TYR A 10 -29.87 14.31 -11.73
N SER A 11 -29.93 13.49 -12.76
CA SER A 11 -30.29 12.09 -12.61
C SER A 11 -29.20 11.41 -11.78
N ILE A 12 -29.46 11.23 -10.49
CA ILE A 12 -28.67 10.34 -9.64
C ILE A 12 -28.96 8.93 -10.14
N SER A 13 -28.24 8.51 -11.16
CA SER A 13 -28.14 7.10 -11.52
C SER A 13 -27.74 6.36 -10.26
N ALA A 14 -28.50 5.32 -9.89
CA ALA A 14 -28.18 4.45 -8.76
C ALA A 14 -26.79 3.87 -9.00
N GLN A 15 -25.76 4.57 -8.52
CA GLN A 15 -24.39 4.08 -8.56
C GLN A 15 -24.38 2.83 -7.71
N THR A 16 -24.13 1.70 -8.34
CA THR A 16 -23.76 0.48 -7.64
C THR A 16 -22.62 0.87 -6.70
N ILE A 17 -22.90 0.89 -5.39
CA ILE A 17 -21.92 1.33 -4.38
C ILE A 17 -20.72 0.41 -4.53
N ASN A 18 -19.66 0.93 -5.10
CA ASN A 18 -18.38 0.24 -5.20
C ASN A 18 -17.75 0.30 -3.83
N LEU A 19 -17.94 -0.72 -3.03
CA LEU A 19 -17.32 -0.79 -1.72
C LEU A 19 -15.82 -1.02 -1.87
N PRO A 20 -15.00 -0.42 -0.98
CA PRO A 20 -13.58 -0.64 -0.94
C PRO A 20 -13.29 -2.10 -0.56
N SER A 21 -12.11 -2.56 -0.90
CA SER A 21 -11.54 -3.80 -0.38
C SER A 21 -10.46 -3.48 0.65
N LEU A 22 -10.33 -4.34 1.65
CA LEU A 22 -9.22 -4.30 2.59
C LEU A 22 -8.14 -5.28 2.12
N ARG A 23 -6.87 -4.87 2.22
CA ARG A 23 -5.74 -5.71 1.84
C ARG A 23 -4.67 -5.75 2.92
N THR A 24 -3.99 -6.89 3.03
CA THR A 24 -2.81 -7.04 3.88
C THR A 24 -1.76 -7.87 3.15
N ASN A 25 -0.51 -7.46 3.24
CA ASN A 25 0.60 -8.19 2.68
C ASN A 25 1.03 -9.30 3.62
N ALA A 26 1.20 -10.51 3.07
CA ALA A 26 1.62 -11.69 3.80
C ALA A 26 3.15 -11.89 3.81
N LEU A 27 3.91 -11.10 3.04
CA LEU A 27 5.37 -11.19 3.00
C LEU A 27 6.03 -10.36 4.10
N LEU A 28 6.82 -11.03 4.92
CA LEU A 28 7.73 -10.40 5.89
C LEU A 28 8.92 -9.73 5.17
N PRO A 29 9.55 -8.67 5.70
CA PRO A 29 9.45 -8.18 7.07
C PRO A 29 8.50 -7.00 7.29
N LEU A 30 7.85 -6.49 6.23
CA LEU A 30 6.97 -5.32 6.33
C LEU A 30 5.51 -5.77 6.23
N MET A 31 4.80 -5.67 7.34
CA MET A 31 3.34 -5.80 7.32
C MET A 31 2.72 -4.51 6.81
N ASN A 32 1.61 -4.65 6.09
CA ASN A 32 0.80 -3.50 5.74
C ASN A 32 -0.69 -3.79 5.97
N ILE A 33 -1.41 -2.73 6.15
CA ILE A 33 -2.86 -2.69 5.97
C ILE A 33 -3.15 -1.62 4.94
N GLY A 34 -4.01 -1.95 4.00
CA GLY A 34 -4.41 -1.03 2.97
C GLY A 34 -5.87 -1.19 2.60
N ALA A 35 -6.35 -0.22 1.88
CA ALA A 35 -7.66 -0.24 1.26
C ALA A 35 -7.54 0.12 -0.22
N GLU A 36 -8.37 -0.49 -1.03
CA GLU A 36 -8.43 -0.21 -2.45
C GLU A 36 -9.87 0.06 -2.88
N GLN A 37 -10.08 1.19 -3.55
CA GLN A 37 -11.36 1.65 -4.05
C GLN A 37 -11.42 1.49 -5.57
N PRO A 38 -12.34 0.68 -6.11
CA PRO A 38 -12.57 0.65 -7.55
C PRO A 38 -13.22 1.95 -8.02
N LEU A 39 -12.67 2.54 -9.08
CA LEU A 39 -13.16 3.74 -9.75
C LEU A 39 -13.79 3.37 -11.11
N GLY A 40 -14.78 2.49 -11.07
CA GLY A 40 -15.41 1.92 -12.26
C GLY A 40 -14.91 0.51 -12.57
N ASN A 41 -14.93 0.09 -13.85
CA ASN A 41 -14.64 -1.28 -14.23
C ASN A 41 -13.14 -1.55 -14.50
N ARG A 42 -12.34 -0.48 -14.68
CA ARG A 42 -10.94 -0.61 -15.12
C ARG A 42 -9.95 0.11 -14.23
N TRP A 43 -10.37 1.04 -13.40
CA TRP A 43 -9.50 1.82 -12.56
C TRP A 43 -9.75 1.53 -11.10
N SER A 44 -8.71 1.56 -10.32
CA SER A 44 -8.79 1.56 -8.86
C SER A 44 -7.69 2.44 -8.29
N VAL A 45 -7.91 2.91 -7.08
CA VAL A 45 -6.92 3.62 -6.27
C VAL A 45 -6.82 2.93 -4.93
N GLY A 46 -5.60 2.72 -4.48
CA GLY A 46 -5.28 2.10 -3.20
C GLY A 46 -4.41 3.00 -2.34
N ALA A 47 -4.51 2.79 -1.03
CA ALA A 47 -3.62 3.37 -0.05
C ALA A 47 -3.23 2.31 0.97
N ASP A 48 -1.97 2.33 1.38
CA ASP A 48 -1.39 1.38 2.32
C ASP A 48 -0.61 2.11 3.40
N VAL A 49 -0.65 1.55 4.60
CA VAL A 49 0.25 1.92 5.69
C VAL A 49 1.11 0.71 6.01
N TYR A 50 2.41 0.92 6.09
CA TYR A 50 3.41 -0.08 6.37
C TYR A 50 3.98 0.18 7.76
N TRP A 51 4.05 -0.85 8.59
CA TRP A 51 4.74 -0.77 9.87
C TRP A 51 5.65 -1.98 10.06
N PRO A 52 6.70 -1.80 10.86
CA PRO A 52 7.71 -2.82 10.98
C PRO A 52 7.28 -3.95 11.90
N TRP A 53 7.75 -5.14 11.56
CA TRP A 53 8.21 -6.01 12.62
C TRP A 53 9.47 -5.39 13.21
N ILE A 54 9.42 -5.04 14.49
CA ILE A 54 10.60 -4.56 15.18
C ILE A 54 11.50 -5.75 15.44
N PHE A 55 12.47 -5.99 14.57
CA PHE A 55 13.56 -6.91 14.87
C PHE A 55 14.57 -6.16 15.74
N ARG A 56 14.38 -6.26 17.03
CA ARG A 56 15.37 -5.79 17.99
C ARG A 56 16.09 -7.01 18.56
N ALA A 57 17.31 -7.29 18.11
CA ALA A 57 18.14 -8.24 18.80
C ALA A 57 18.49 -7.66 20.19
N SER A 58 18.40 -8.47 21.22
CA SER A 58 18.45 -8.05 22.62
C SER A 58 19.77 -7.37 23.10
N ASN A 59 20.74 -7.19 22.22
CA ASN A 59 22.07 -6.67 22.56
C ASN A 59 22.51 -5.52 21.66
N HIS A 60 21.66 -4.66 21.18
CA HIS A 60 21.98 -3.53 20.28
C HIS A 60 22.79 -3.91 19.01
N LYS A 61 22.86 -5.19 18.67
CA LYS A 61 23.67 -5.68 17.56
C LYS A 61 22.99 -5.53 16.20
N ASN A 62 21.66 -5.58 16.17
CA ASN A 62 20.89 -5.41 14.94
C ASN A 62 19.52 -4.83 15.28
N CYS A 63 19.17 -3.73 14.66
CA CYS A 63 17.83 -3.16 14.70
C CYS A 63 17.39 -2.85 13.27
N PHE A 64 16.20 -3.24 12.91
CA PHE A 64 15.55 -2.80 11.69
C PHE A 64 14.17 -2.29 12.03
N GLN A 65 13.91 -1.06 11.70
CA GLN A 65 12.63 -0.41 11.87
C GLN A 65 12.31 0.39 10.62
N ALA A 66 11.12 0.22 10.05
CA ALA A 66 10.66 1.03 8.94
C ALA A 66 9.16 1.28 9.09
N PHE A 67 8.74 2.50 8.84
CA PHE A 67 7.35 2.90 8.82
C PHE A 67 7.11 3.72 7.56
N GLY A 68 5.94 3.55 6.92
CA GLY A 68 5.65 4.29 5.71
C GLY A 68 4.18 4.24 5.33
N ALA A 69 3.84 5.08 4.37
CA ALA A 69 2.54 5.08 3.72
C ALA A 69 2.74 5.15 2.21
N GLY A 70 1.82 4.57 1.47
CA GLY A 70 1.85 4.53 0.02
C GLY A 70 0.48 4.70 -0.60
N ILE A 71 0.50 5.17 -1.83
CA ILE A 71 -0.67 5.23 -2.70
C ILE A 71 -0.35 4.54 -4.01
N GLU A 72 -1.38 3.98 -4.64
CA GLU A 72 -1.24 3.25 -5.88
C GLU A 72 -2.48 3.43 -6.75
N GLY A 73 -2.27 3.79 -8.02
CA GLY A 73 -3.29 3.80 -9.05
C GLY A 73 -3.12 2.61 -9.97
N ARG A 74 -4.19 1.86 -10.25
CA ARG A 74 -4.15 0.65 -11.07
C ARG A 74 -5.09 0.71 -12.25
N TYR A 75 -4.63 0.18 -13.37
CA TYR A 75 -5.43 -0.07 -14.56
C TYR A 75 -5.58 -1.58 -14.79
N TRP A 76 -6.81 -2.06 -14.70
CA TRP A 76 -7.16 -3.48 -14.82
C TRP A 76 -7.34 -3.87 -16.29
N LEU A 77 -6.56 -4.83 -16.75
CA LEU A 77 -6.54 -5.31 -18.13
C LEU A 77 -7.74 -6.23 -18.42
N GLY A 78 -8.09 -6.36 -19.70
CA GLY A 78 -9.17 -7.25 -20.18
C GLY A 78 -10.22 -6.53 -20.99
N LYS A 79 -10.86 -7.26 -21.89
CA LYS A 79 -11.99 -6.78 -22.70
C LYS A 79 -13.29 -6.99 -21.93
N ASN A 80 -14.25 -6.06 -22.06
CA ASN A 80 -15.65 -6.17 -21.54
C ASN A 80 -15.71 -6.61 -20.05
N ARG A 81 -14.92 -5.96 -19.20
CA ARG A 81 -14.92 -6.28 -17.77
C ARG A 81 -16.28 -6.04 -17.13
N GLN A 82 -16.79 -7.07 -16.49
CA GLN A 82 -18.04 -7.01 -15.73
C GLN A 82 -17.79 -6.48 -14.31
N PRO A 83 -18.80 -5.92 -13.63
CA PRO A 83 -18.68 -5.45 -12.25
C PRO A 83 -18.13 -6.51 -11.27
N GLU A 84 -18.47 -7.79 -11.49
CA GLU A 84 -18.03 -8.92 -10.67
C GLU A 84 -16.54 -9.24 -10.85
N GLN A 85 -15.92 -8.78 -11.93
CA GLN A 85 -14.50 -8.95 -12.25
C GLN A 85 -13.64 -7.77 -11.78
N ARG A 86 -14.23 -6.80 -11.07
CA ARG A 86 -13.47 -5.70 -10.50
C ARG A 86 -12.41 -6.23 -9.54
N LEU A 87 -11.24 -5.61 -9.58
CA LEU A 87 -10.11 -6.01 -8.75
C LEU A 87 -9.69 -7.49 -8.92
N LEU A 88 -9.94 -8.08 -10.10
CA LEU A 88 -9.52 -9.43 -10.45
C LEU A 88 -8.77 -9.45 -11.78
N GLY A 89 -7.89 -10.45 -11.95
CA GLY A 89 -7.07 -10.64 -13.15
C GLY A 89 -5.81 -9.79 -13.14
N HIS A 90 -5.41 -9.30 -14.28
CA HIS A 90 -4.15 -8.59 -14.49
C HIS A 90 -4.34 -7.08 -14.40
N SER A 91 -3.40 -6.39 -13.77
CA SER A 91 -3.36 -4.92 -13.75
C SER A 91 -1.94 -4.38 -13.88
N LEU A 92 -1.85 -3.15 -14.37
CA LEU A 92 -0.67 -2.32 -14.35
C LEU A 92 -0.90 -1.18 -13.37
N GLY A 93 0.08 -0.91 -12.52
CA GLY A 93 -0.02 0.11 -11.49
C GLY A 93 1.11 1.13 -11.57
N VAL A 94 0.81 2.30 -11.00
CA VAL A 94 1.78 3.32 -10.64
C VAL A 94 1.68 3.52 -9.15
N PHE A 95 2.79 3.40 -8.44
CA PHE A 95 2.80 3.52 -6.99
C PHE A 95 3.80 4.58 -6.52
N SER A 96 3.49 5.19 -5.39
CA SER A 96 4.41 6.02 -4.63
C SER A 96 4.30 5.65 -3.15
N MET A 97 5.43 5.62 -2.48
CA MET A 97 5.52 5.33 -1.05
C MET A 97 6.54 6.28 -0.42
N THR A 98 6.26 6.71 0.79
CA THR A 98 7.18 7.50 1.61
C THR A 98 7.19 6.99 3.03
N GLY A 99 8.27 7.22 3.73
CA GLY A 99 8.38 6.77 5.10
C GLY A 99 9.72 7.09 5.73
N TYR A 100 9.92 6.47 6.86
CA TYR A 100 11.12 6.59 7.68
C TYR A 100 11.65 5.19 7.97
N TYR A 101 12.98 5.05 8.05
CA TYR A 101 13.65 3.83 8.48
C TYR A 101 14.80 4.09 9.42
N ASP A 102 15.10 3.08 10.24
CA ASP A 102 16.24 3.00 11.12
C ASP A 102 16.83 1.60 10.99
N TRP A 103 18.02 1.51 10.47
CA TRP A 103 18.74 0.27 10.29
C TRP A 103 20.10 0.34 11.00
N GLU A 104 20.26 -0.48 12.02
CA GLU A 104 21.44 -0.59 12.84
C GLU A 104 22.04 -1.98 12.76
N ARG A 105 23.33 -2.06 12.58
CA ARG A 105 24.10 -3.29 12.63
C ARG A 105 25.43 -3.04 13.32
N ASN A 106 25.73 -3.86 14.35
CA ASN A 106 26.98 -3.80 15.09
C ASN A 106 27.32 -2.39 15.60
N TYR A 107 26.38 -1.75 16.31
CA TYR A 107 26.54 -0.42 16.90
C TYR A 107 26.75 0.73 15.90
N SER A 108 26.46 0.51 14.63
CA SER A 108 26.53 1.53 13.59
C SER A 108 25.26 1.43 12.72
N GLY A 109 24.69 2.56 12.34
CA GLY A 109 23.44 2.54 11.62
C GLY A 109 23.18 3.75 10.75
N TYR A 110 22.09 3.65 10.00
CA TYR A 110 21.51 4.70 9.18
C TYR A 110 20.08 4.90 9.54
N GLN A 111 19.69 6.14 9.80
CA GLN A 111 18.29 6.52 9.97
C GLN A 111 17.94 7.64 8.99
N GLY A 112 16.77 7.58 8.39
CA GLY A 112 16.39 8.59 7.42
C GLY A 112 15.01 8.41 6.82
N ASP A 113 14.64 9.39 6.02
CA ASP A 113 13.41 9.40 5.26
C ASP A 113 13.65 8.80 3.88
N PHE A 114 12.60 8.22 3.28
CA PHE A 114 12.66 7.72 1.93
C PHE A 114 11.41 8.07 1.14
N ILE A 115 11.59 8.14 -0.17
CA ILE A 115 10.51 8.16 -1.14
C ILE A 115 10.80 7.12 -2.22
N VAL A 116 9.75 6.42 -2.62
CA VAL A 116 9.76 5.45 -3.72
C VAL A 116 8.68 5.83 -4.71
N VAL A 117 9.00 5.77 -5.99
CA VAL A 117 8.02 5.88 -7.08
C VAL A 117 8.30 4.78 -8.10
N GLY A 118 7.27 4.19 -8.66
CA GLY A 118 7.49 3.09 -9.60
C GLY A 118 6.23 2.63 -10.30
N PHE A 119 6.46 1.59 -11.10
CA PHE A 119 5.43 0.87 -11.84
C PHE A 119 5.41 -0.58 -11.37
N ASP A 120 4.24 -1.17 -11.34
CA ASP A 120 4.09 -2.58 -11.02
C ASP A 120 3.11 -3.30 -11.95
N TYR A 121 3.29 -4.61 -11.97
CA TYR A 121 2.36 -5.55 -12.54
C TYR A 121 1.80 -6.42 -11.44
N LEU A 122 0.48 -6.60 -11.46
CA LEU A 122 -0.24 -7.36 -10.45
C LEU A 122 -1.15 -8.38 -11.13
N TYR A 123 -1.26 -9.54 -10.49
CA TYR A 123 -2.25 -10.56 -10.80
C TYR A 123 -3.08 -10.90 -9.57
N ALA A 124 -4.41 -10.74 -9.68
CA ALA A 124 -5.37 -11.04 -8.63
C ALA A 124 -6.25 -12.24 -8.99
N LYS A 125 -6.30 -13.23 -8.10
CA LYS A 125 -7.09 -14.46 -8.28
C LYS A 125 -8.08 -14.63 -7.13
N PRO A 126 -9.36 -14.98 -7.41
CA PRO A 126 -10.31 -15.29 -6.36
C PRO A 126 -9.92 -16.59 -5.66
N ILE A 127 -10.03 -16.59 -4.34
CA ILE A 127 -9.85 -17.75 -3.45
C ILE A 127 -11.06 -17.90 -2.53
N PHE A 128 -11.17 -19.01 -1.81
CA PHE A 128 -12.26 -19.31 -0.88
C PHE A 128 -13.67 -19.04 -1.48
N LYS A 129 -13.91 -19.59 -2.70
CA LYS A 129 -15.17 -19.43 -3.44
C LYS A 129 -15.51 -17.96 -3.72
N GLY A 130 -14.50 -17.12 -3.97
CA GLY A 130 -14.67 -15.70 -4.30
C GLY A 130 -14.86 -14.77 -3.10
N ARG A 131 -14.78 -15.28 -1.86
CA ARG A 131 -14.87 -14.44 -0.66
C ARG A 131 -13.65 -13.56 -0.42
N MET A 132 -12.50 -14.00 -0.91
CA MET A 132 -11.23 -13.30 -0.81
C MET A 132 -10.49 -13.37 -2.15
N HIS A 133 -9.51 -12.50 -2.32
CA HIS A 133 -8.60 -12.54 -3.46
C HIS A 133 -7.17 -12.71 -2.96
N LEU A 134 -6.37 -13.45 -3.73
CA LEU A 134 -4.91 -13.49 -3.58
C LEU A 134 -4.32 -12.58 -4.65
N GLU A 135 -3.53 -11.61 -4.25
CA GLU A 135 -2.81 -10.71 -5.13
C GLU A 135 -1.31 -11.02 -5.10
N LEU A 136 -0.72 -11.11 -6.29
CA LEU A 136 0.72 -11.25 -6.50
C LEU A 136 1.16 -10.05 -7.31
N SER A 137 2.13 -9.27 -6.82
CA SER A 137 2.67 -8.14 -7.57
C SER A 137 4.18 -8.10 -7.58
N VAL A 138 4.71 -7.58 -8.67
CA VAL A 138 6.13 -7.25 -8.84
C VAL A 138 6.24 -5.87 -9.47
N GLY A 139 7.23 -5.10 -9.04
CA GLY A 139 7.39 -3.74 -9.52
C GLY A 139 8.83 -3.26 -9.52
N VAL A 140 9.08 -2.31 -10.40
CA VAL A 140 10.35 -1.60 -10.54
C VAL A 140 10.13 -0.12 -10.29
N GLY A 141 11.14 0.56 -9.79
CA GLY A 141 10.99 1.96 -9.47
C GLY A 141 12.30 2.62 -9.06
N TYR A 142 12.17 3.86 -8.65
CA TYR A 142 13.24 4.71 -8.14
C TYR A 142 13.04 4.93 -6.64
N PHE A 143 14.10 4.67 -5.89
CA PHE A 143 14.21 4.90 -4.45
C PHE A 143 15.17 6.05 -4.21
N HIS A 144 14.75 7.02 -3.41
CA HIS A 144 15.58 8.11 -2.92
C HIS A 144 15.46 8.22 -1.41
N SER A 145 16.59 8.35 -0.73
CA SER A 145 16.61 8.49 0.73
C SER A 145 17.70 9.45 1.17
N LYS A 146 17.35 10.26 2.17
CA LYS A 146 18.29 11.09 2.90
C LYS A 146 18.46 10.50 4.29
N ALA A 147 19.62 9.93 4.56
CA ALA A 147 19.93 9.27 5.81
C ALA A 147 21.07 9.93 6.57
N THR A 148 21.02 9.82 7.87
CA THR A 148 22.09 10.21 8.78
C THR A 148 22.73 8.94 9.31
N HIS A 149 24.04 8.84 9.17
CA HIS A 149 24.84 7.80 9.80
C HIS A 149 24.99 8.11 11.29
N TYR A 150 24.96 7.07 12.12
CA TYR A 150 25.20 7.21 13.55
C TYR A 150 25.97 5.99 14.10
N ASN A 151 26.66 6.23 15.19
CA ASN A 151 27.30 5.18 16.00
C ASN A 151 26.62 5.13 17.37
N VAL A 152 26.52 3.94 17.93
CA VAL A 152 25.96 3.70 19.27
C VAL A 152 27.09 3.43 20.23
N PHE A 153 27.17 4.21 21.31
CA PHE A 153 28.10 4.00 22.41
C PHE A 153 27.31 3.60 23.65
N GLU A 154 27.80 2.61 24.37
CA GLU A 154 27.24 2.24 25.67
C GLU A 154 28.11 2.86 26.77
N ASP A 155 27.51 3.70 27.60
CA ASP A 155 28.10 4.21 28.83
C ASP A 155 27.14 4.02 30.00
N GLY A 156 27.60 3.28 31.01
CA GLY A 156 26.80 3.01 32.21
C GLY A 156 25.46 2.28 31.96
N GLY A 157 25.37 1.45 30.90
CA GLY A 157 24.16 0.72 30.53
C GLY A 157 23.13 1.55 29.77
N LYS A 158 23.48 2.78 29.36
CA LYS A 158 22.67 3.63 28.48
C LYS A 158 23.34 3.73 27.12
N GLY A 159 22.58 3.48 26.06
CA GLY A 159 23.04 3.66 24.69
C GLY A 159 22.89 5.12 24.25
N TYR A 160 23.97 5.72 23.79
CA TYR A 160 23.99 7.05 23.18
C TYR A 160 24.24 6.92 21.69
N ARG A 161 23.52 7.73 20.89
CA ARG A 161 23.70 7.81 19.44
C ARG A 161 24.50 9.07 19.10
N ASP A 162 25.67 8.89 18.54
CA ASP A 162 26.45 9.99 17.97
C ASP A 162 26.20 10.05 16.47
N LYS A 163 25.68 11.20 16.00
CA LYS A 163 25.36 11.46 14.59
C LYS A 163 26.63 11.94 13.89
N ASP A 164 27.03 11.21 12.87
CA ASP A 164 28.27 11.47 12.16
C ASP A 164 28.02 12.31 10.89
N TYR A 165 27.56 11.71 9.82
CA TYR A 165 27.40 12.38 8.53
C TYR A 165 26.07 12.04 7.84
N ARG A 166 25.66 12.91 6.90
CA ARG A 166 24.49 12.68 6.06
C ARG A 166 24.89 11.98 4.76
N LYS A 167 24.07 11.04 4.33
CA LYS A 167 24.24 10.31 3.07
C LYS A 167 22.96 10.27 2.27
N ILE A 168 23.09 10.40 0.95
CA ILE A 168 21.99 10.22 0.02
C ILE A 168 22.15 8.82 -0.58
N PHE A 169 21.05 8.06 -0.58
CA PHE A 169 20.97 6.78 -1.24
C PHE A 169 19.98 6.89 -2.40
N GLU A 170 20.40 6.44 -3.55
CA GLU A 170 19.59 6.38 -4.76
C GLU A 170 19.71 5.00 -5.37
N TYR A 171 18.58 4.45 -5.79
CA TYR A 171 18.54 3.15 -6.41
C TYR A 171 17.40 3.07 -7.42
N PHE A 172 17.67 2.49 -8.57
CA PHE A 172 16.66 2.15 -9.57
C PHE A 172 16.71 0.65 -9.83
N GLY A 173 15.54 -0.01 -9.73
CA GLY A 173 15.46 -1.45 -9.93
C GLY A 173 14.21 -2.07 -9.30
N PRO A 174 14.22 -3.39 -9.03
CA PRO A 174 13.12 -4.07 -8.35
C PRO A 174 12.92 -3.50 -6.94
N LEU A 175 11.74 -2.96 -6.67
CA LEU A 175 11.41 -2.33 -5.39
C LEU A 175 10.12 -2.85 -4.76
N LYS A 176 9.34 -3.63 -5.50
CA LYS A 176 8.08 -4.17 -5.02
C LYS A 176 7.98 -5.65 -5.38
N ALA A 177 7.72 -6.48 -4.39
CA ALA A 177 7.28 -7.86 -4.53
C ALA A 177 6.30 -8.13 -3.40
N THR A 178 5.02 -8.39 -3.72
CA THR A 178 4.00 -8.59 -2.69
C THR A 178 3.17 -9.84 -2.96
N VAL A 179 2.79 -10.48 -1.86
CA VAL A 179 1.73 -11.49 -1.81
C VAL A 179 0.71 -10.97 -0.82
N ALA A 180 -0.44 -10.54 -1.29
CA ALA A 180 -1.46 -9.92 -0.45
C ALA A 180 -2.76 -10.72 -0.44
N LEU A 181 -3.40 -10.73 0.71
CA LEU A 181 -4.77 -11.18 0.88
C LEU A 181 -5.70 -9.98 0.86
N VAL A 182 -6.74 -10.06 0.06
CA VAL A 182 -7.71 -8.99 -0.14
C VAL A 182 -9.10 -9.46 0.22
N LEU A 183 -9.75 -8.71 1.09
CA LEU A 183 -11.13 -8.92 1.51
C LEU A 183 -12.02 -7.86 0.87
N PRO A 184 -12.82 -8.20 -0.17
CA PRO A 184 -13.80 -7.29 -0.72
C PRO A 184 -14.91 -7.02 0.31
N LEU A 185 -15.16 -5.76 0.61
CA LEU A 185 -16.31 -5.40 1.43
C LEU A 185 -17.57 -5.46 0.57
N GLN A 186 -18.50 -6.32 0.92
CA GLN A 186 -19.78 -6.45 0.23
C GLN A 186 -20.86 -5.68 0.98
N ALA A 187 -21.68 -4.91 0.27
CA ALA A 187 -22.89 -4.36 0.86
C ALA A 187 -23.78 -5.52 1.31
N SER A 188 -24.10 -5.58 2.59
CA SER A 188 -25.10 -6.53 3.10
C SER A 188 -26.40 -6.31 2.35
N LYS A 189 -26.83 -7.29 1.54
CA LYS A 189 -28.19 -7.29 0.97
C LYS A 189 -29.15 -7.42 2.15
N SER A 190 -29.71 -6.29 2.59
CA SER A 190 -30.85 -6.30 3.50
C SER A 190 -31.93 -7.17 2.85
N LYS A 191 -32.21 -8.34 3.42
CA LYS A 191 -33.38 -9.14 3.06
C LYS A 191 -34.57 -8.36 3.53
N THR A 192 -35.15 -7.52 2.63
CA THR A 192 -36.52 -7.04 2.80
C THR A 192 -37.38 -8.30 2.81
N LYS A 193 -37.80 -8.72 4.00
CA LYS A 193 -38.90 -9.70 4.13
C LYS A 193 -40.13 -9.02 3.60
N GLU A 194 -40.49 -9.30 2.34
CA GLU A 194 -41.87 -9.14 1.89
C GLU A 194 -42.75 -10.01 2.78
N LYS A 195 -43.48 -9.37 3.67
CA LYS A 195 -44.63 -10.01 4.34
C LYS A 195 -45.75 -10.06 3.32
N GLN A 196 -46.05 -11.23 2.81
CA GLN A 196 -47.37 -11.57 2.26
C GLN A 196 -48.38 -11.65 3.40
#